data_a361af3264d3e450de0677f6b137f5da
#
_entry.id   a361af3264d3e450de0677f6b137f5da
#
_cell.length_a   1.000
_cell.length_b   1.000
_cell.length_c   1.000
_cell.angle_alpha   90.00
_cell.angle_beta   90.00
_cell.angle_gamma   90.00
#
_symmetry.space_group_name_H-M   'P 1'
#
loop_
_entity.id
_entity.type
_entity.pdbx_description
1 polymer ?
#
loop_
_entity_poly.entity_id
_entity_poly.type
_entity_poly.pdbx_seq_one_letter_code
_entity_poly.pdbx_strand_id
1 'polypeptide(L)' 'MNGIYAPHFEVGDHILIVWNEGQYGKSKNYLVVGNKHFNYSLADLLTGELITPPQETLSDLQEIIQNDIDNGRIRFIQSF' A
#
# COMPACT_ATOMS: atom_id res chain seq x y z
N MET A 1 -11.26 15.76 -10.37
CA MET A 1 -11.09 14.35 -9.94
C MET A 1 -9.70 13.88 -10.32
N ASN A 2 -8.98 13.30 -9.42
CA ASN A 2 -7.56 12.99 -9.64
C ASN A 2 -7.29 11.67 -10.34
N GLY A 3 -8.21 10.74 -10.42
CA GLY A 3 -8.02 9.49 -11.13
C GLY A 3 -6.96 8.54 -10.55
N ILE A 4 -6.55 8.72 -9.29
CA ILE A 4 -5.61 7.83 -8.65
C ILE A 4 -6.38 6.70 -7.97
N TYR A 5 -6.01 5.46 -8.28
CA TYR A 5 -6.65 4.27 -7.73
C TYR A 5 -5.58 3.30 -7.22
N ALA A 6 -5.91 2.58 -6.16
CA ALA A 6 -5.04 1.52 -5.68
C ALA A 6 -4.93 0.43 -6.76
N PRO A 7 -3.72 -0.03 -7.08
CA PRO A 7 -3.56 -1.12 -8.04
C PRO A 7 -4.10 -2.43 -7.46
N HIS A 8 -4.33 -3.39 -8.32
CA HIS A 8 -4.64 -4.75 -7.88
C HIS A 8 -3.40 -5.35 -7.21
N PHE A 9 -3.57 -5.89 -6.00
CA PHE A 9 -2.46 -6.46 -5.23
C PHE A 9 -2.40 -7.97 -5.35
N GLU A 10 -1.18 -8.50 -5.52
CA GLU A 10 -0.88 -9.92 -5.39
C GLU A 10 0.33 -10.08 -4.48
N VAL A 11 0.39 -11.18 -3.74
CA VAL A 11 1.52 -11.45 -2.85
C VAL A 11 2.81 -11.48 -3.68
N GLY A 12 3.83 -10.77 -3.21
CA GLY A 12 5.09 -10.63 -3.90
C GLY A 12 5.22 -9.38 -4.76
N ASP A 13 4.12 -8.63 -4.94
CA ASP A 13 4.18 -7.38 -5.70
C ASP A 13 5.00 -6.32 -4.96
N HIS A 14 5.80 -5.60 -5.73
CA HIS A 14 6.52 -4.43 -5.24
C HIS A 14 5.67 -3.19 -5.48
N ILE A 15 5.36 -2.48 -4.40
CA ILE A 15 4.50 -1.30 -4.44
C ILE A 15 5.31 -0.07 -4.02
N LEU A 16 5.34 0.93 -4.89
CA LEU A 16 5.89 2.24 -4.55
C LEU A 16 4.75 3.15 -4.12
N ILE A 17 4.87 3.77 -2.95
CA ILE A 17 3.91 4.77 -2.47
C ILE A 17 4.67 6.06 -2.19
N VAL A 18 4.16 7.16 -2.74
CA VAL A 18 4.61 8.50 -2.38
C VAL A 18 3.58 9.08 -1.45
N TRP A 19 3.95 9.17 -0.18
CA TRP A 19 3.09 9.72 0.86
C TRP A 19 3.07 11.24 0.80
N ASN A 20 1.94 11.81 1.15
CA ASN A 20 1.75 13.26 1.15
C ASN A 20 2.30 13.86 2.44
N GLU A 21 3.63 13.78 2.62
CA GLU A 21 4.34 14.31 3.76
C GLU A 21 5.36 15.34 3.28
N GLY A 22 5.35 16.51 3.89
CA GLY A 22 6.24 17.59 3.53
C GLY A 22 5.96 18.15 2.14
N GLN A 23 6.84 19.02 1.67
CA GLN A 23 6.65 19.72 0.41
C GLN A 23 6.78 18.80 -0.80
N TYR A 24 7.70 17.85 -0.75
CA TYR A 24 8.04 17.01 -1.91
C TYR A 24 7.47 15.60 -1.79
N GLY A 25 6.76 15.31 -0.71
CA GLY A 25 6.28 13.95 -0.46
C GLY A 25 7.40 13.06 0.06
N LYS A 26 7.04 11.84 0.45
CA LYS A 26 7.98 10.84 0.97
C LYS A 26 7.75 9.53 0.26
N SER A 27 8.74 9.09 -0.53
CA SER A 27 8.66 7.83 -1.27
C SER A 27 9.08 6.66 -0.41
N LYS A 28 8.30 5.60 -0.42
CA LYS A 28 8.64 4.34 0.25
C LYS A 28 8.27 3.17 -0.63
N ASN A 29 9.00 2.08 -0.46
CA ASN A 29 8.78 0.85 -1.20
C ASN A 29 8.29 -0.24 -0.27
N TYR A 30 7.31 -0.99 -0.72
CA TYR A 30 6.66 -2.04 0.05
C TYR A 30 6.56 -3.33 -0.75
N LEU A 31 6.41 -4.43 -0.02
CA LEU A 31 6.13 -5.73 -0.59
C LEU A 31 4.76 -6.18 -0.09
N VAL A 32 3.92 -6.70 -0.98
CA VAL A 32 2.67 -7.35 -0.57
C VAL A 32 3.02 -8.70 0.02
N VAL A 33 2.70 -8.90 1.30
CA VAL A 33 3.06 -10.11 2.04
C VAL A 33 1.81 -10.77 2.62
N GLY A 34 1.93 -12.04 2.93
CA GLY A 34 0.89 -12.77 3.63
C GLY A 34 0.45 -14.03 2.92
N ASN A 35 -0.50 -14.69 3.51
CA ASN A 35 -1.17 -15.86 2.96
C ASN A 35 -2.50 -16.04 3.70
N LYS A 36 -3.29 -17.02 3.30
CA LYS A 36 -4.62 -17.25 3.88
C LYS A 36 -4.60 -17.61 5.37
N HIS A 37 -3.44 -18.01 5.94
CA HIS A 37 -3.32 -18.35 7.35
C HIS A 37 -2.92 -17.14 8.22
N PHE A 38 -2.12 -16.23 7.65
CA PHE A 38 -1.57 -15.09 8.39
C PHE A 38 -2.11 -13.74 7.92
N ASN A 39 -3.05 -13.78 6.97
CA ASN A 39 -3.64 -12.58 6.38
C ASN A 39 -2.62 -11.77 5.56
N TYR A 40 -3.05 -10.66 5.02
CA TYR A 40 -2.28 -9.91 4.02
C TYR A 40 -1.98 -8.50 4.51
N SER A 41 -0.80 -8.00 4.18
CA SER A 41 -0.36 -6.67 4.57
C SER A 41 0.67 -6.13 3.58
N LEU A 42 1.06 -4.88 3.77
CA LEU A 42 2.22 -4.28 3.10
C LEU A 42 3.37 -4.18 4.09
N ALA A 43 4.52 -4.71 3.72
CA ALA A 43 5.74 -4.65 4.51
C ALA A 43 6.69 -3.61 3.90
N ASP A 44 7.19 -2.70 4.74
CA ASP A 44 8.21 -1.74 4.32
C ASP A 44 9.48 -2.51 3.95
N LEU A 45 9.96 -2.34 2.71
CA LEU A 45 11.14 -3.08 2.24
C LEU A 45 12.42 -2.69 2.97
N LEU A 46 12.47 -1.50 3.53
CA LEU A 46 13.65 -1.04 4.27
C LEU A 46 13.69 -1.57 5.70
N THR A 47 12.55 -1.56 6.39
CA THR A 47 12.48 -1.90 7.82
C THR A 47 11.87 -3.26 8.10
N GLY A 48 11.12 -3.83 7.16
CA GLY A 48 10.34 -5.04 7.36
C GLY A 48 9.05 -4.83 8.14
N GLU A 49 8.76 -3.60 8.53
CA GLU A 49 7.60 -3.27 9.35
C GLU A 49 6.32 -3.34 8.52
N LEU A 50 5.26 -3.92 9.09
CA LEU A 50 3.95 -3.96 8.44
C LEU A 50 3.26 -2.61 8.66
N ILE A 51 2.83 -1.99 7.58
CA ILE A 51 2.22 -0.64 7.65
C ILE A 51 0.71 -0.68 7.77
N THR A 52 0.09 -1.84 7.60
CA THR A 52 -1.36 -2.01 7.76
C THR A 52 -1.62 -3.14 8.74
N PRO A 53 -2.74 -3.10 9.48
CA PRO A 53 -3.21 -4.30 10.18
C PRO A 53 -3.44 -5.42 9.16
N PRO A 54 -3.14 -6.68 9.50
CA PRO A 54 -3.37 -7.79 8.56
C PRO A 54 -4.82 -7.88 8.14
N GLN A 55 -5.04 -8.08 6.84
CA GLN A 55 -6.38 -8.17 6.24
C GLN A 55 -6.65 -9.58 5.76
N GLU A 56 -7.91 -10.02 5.83
CA GLU A 56 -8.28 -11.38 5.44
C GLU A 56 -8.14 -11.63 3.94
N THR A 57 -8.31 -10.58 3.12
CA THR A 57 -8.20 -10.70 1.66
C THR A 57 -7.33 -9.59 1.08
N LEU A 58 -6.80 -9.83 -0.12
CA LEU A 58 -6.08 -8.81 -0.87
C LEU A 58 -7.00 -7.66 -1.26
N SER A 59 -8.28 -7.94 -1.50
CA SER A 59 -9.27 -6.92 -1.79
C SER A 59 -9.46 -5.97 -0.61
N ASP A 60 -9.49 -6.50 0.61
CA ASP A 60 -9.59 -5.66 1.81
C ASP A 60 -8.35 -4.80 1.99
N LEU A 61 -7.17 -5.36 1.71
CA LEU A 61 -5.92 -4.59 1.75
C LEU A 61 -5.95 -3.45 0.73
N GLN A 62 -6.40 -3.73 -0.48
CA GLN A 62 -6.54 -2.72 -1.53
C GLN A 62 -7.49 -1.62 -1.10
N GLU A 63 -8.58 -1.96 -0.43
CA GLU A 63 -9.56 -0.99 0.06
C GLU A 63 -8.97 -0.04 1.10
N ILE A 64 -8.14 -0.55 2.02
CA ILE A 64 -7.45 0.28 3.00
C ILE A 64 -6.55 1.30 2.29
N ILE A 65 -5.80 0.87 1.30
CA ILE A 65 -4.92 1.77 0.54
C ILE A 65 -5.74 2.76 -0.27
N GLN A 66 -6.86 2.33 -0.85
CA GLN A 66 -7.76 3.24 -1.57
C GLN A 66 -8.32 4.32 -0.62
N ASN A 67 -8.64 3.96 0.61
CA ASN A 67 -9.08 4.95 1.60
C ASN A 67 -8.00 5.99 1.89
N ASP A 68 -6.73 5.58 1.96
CA ASP A 68 -5.62 6.52 2.15
C ASP A 68 -5.46 7.45 0.94
N ILE A 69 -5.69 6.95 -0.27
CA ILE A 69 -5.71 7.78 -1.48
C ILE A 69 -6.85 8.80 -1.40
N ASP A 70 -8.05 8.33 -1.08
CA ASP A 70 -9.24 9.16 -1.02
C ASP A 70 -9.16 10.25 0.06
N ASN A 71 -8.45 9.96 1.15
CA ASN A 71 -8.23 10.90 2.24
C ASN A 71 -7.04 11.83 2.03
N GLY A 72 -6.40 11.76 0.87
CA GLY A 72 -5.29 12.64 0.52
C GLY A 72 -3.96 12.31 1.19
N ARG A 73 -3.82 11.12 1.78
CA ARG A 73 -2.56 10.70 2.40
C ARG A 73 -1.54 10.22 1.41
N ILE A 74 -1.99 9.71 0.26
CA ILE A 74 -1.14 9.18 -0.79
C ILE A 74 -1.18 10.10 -2.00
N ARG A 75 -0.02 10.53 -2.45
CA ARG A 75 0.14 11.40 -3.63
C ARG A 75 0.25 10.58 -4.91
N PHE A 76 0.89 9.42 -4.84
CA PHE A 76 1.15 8.57 -5.99
C PHE A 76 1.35 7.13 -5.53
N ILE A 77 0.91 6.17 -6.33
CA ILE A 77 1.10 4.74 -6.06
C ILE A 77 1.32 4.00 -7.37
N GLN A 78 2.23 3.05 -7.36
CA GLN A 78 2.55 2.24 -8.54
C GLN A 78 2.92 0.83 -8.11
N SER A 79 2.39 -0.16 -8.83
CA SER A 79 2.79 -1.56 -8.70
C SER A 79 3.80 -1.90 -9.80
N PHE A 80 4.83 -2.63 -9.44
CA PHE A 80 5.86 -3.05 -10.40
C PHE A 80 5.76 -4.54 -10.71
#